data_3ac7ecee2b6e4ef9a44c9a04ce1ac493
#
_entry.id   3ac7ecee2b6e4ef9a44c9a04ce1ac493
#
_cell.length_a   1.000
_cell.length_b   1.000
_cell.length_c   1.000
_cell.angle_alpha   90.00
_cell.angle_beta   90.00
_cell.angle_gamma   90.00
#
_symmetry.space_group_name_H-M   'P 1'
#
loop_
_entity.id
_entity.type
_entity.pdbx_description
1 polymer ?
#
loop_
_entity_poly.entity_id
_entity_poly.type
_entity_poly.pdbx_seq_one_letter_code
_entity_poly.pdbx_strand_id
1 'polypeptide(L)'
;ALVHSRFSTNTFPSWPRAQPFRYMSHNGEINTMRGNANWMQARQQLLDSGIMGKDLEKILPIIRDDGSDSAMFDNCLEFLVLSGRSLPHAVMMMIPEPWEKHEHMTETKKNFYEYHACMMEPWDGPASIAFCDGISIGAVLDRNGLRPSRYYVTSDDLVIMASEVGVLKVDPATVVKKGRLEPGRIFLVDTNKGRIVGDEEVKEEIAQEHPYGEWLSANRLHFDELAKVDPRERVMGYELIQRNRAFGYTFEDKRLILGPSAETGNQPLGSMGNDAPMAVLSDRSQLLYNYFRQLFAQVTNPAIDPIREELITASVTFVGSEQDILHPRSENCRMIRLENPIIDNPSLAALENIDRAGFKSQTIPILYTFEGENPESVDEIVPSDADPRGSEGAVFGSNLEQAMDSLFAAADSAI
;
A
#
# COMPACT_ATOMS: atom_id res chain seq x y z
N ALA A 1 -19.49 -3.40 23.52
CA ALA A 1 -20.30 -3.36 22.31
C ALA A 1 -19.73 -2.30 21.36
N LEU A 2 -19.68 -2.60 20.05
CA LEU A 2 -19.43 -1.62 19.00
C LEU A 2 -20.77 -1.01 18.58
N VAL A 3 -20.79 0.32 18.42
CA VAL A 3 -21.99 1.06 18.01
C VAL A 3 -21.59 2.10 16.96
N HIS A 4 -22.35 2.19 15.89
CA HIS A 4 -22.16 3.19 14.85
C HIS A 4 -23.49 3.72 14.36
N SER A 5 -23.60 5.03 14.14
CA SER A 5 -24.88 5.67 13.81
C SER A 5 -25.15 5.82 12.32
N ARG A 6 -24.20 5.48 11.46
CA ARG A 6 -24.27 5.73 10.02
C ARG A 6 -23.79 4.54 9.18
N PHE A 7 -24.17 4.55 7.91
CA PHE A 7 -23.58 3.73 6.86
C PHE A 7 -22.21 4.29 6.45
N SER A 8 -21.45 3.51 5.69
CA SER A 8 -20.19 3.97 5.12
C SER A 8 -20.37 5.18 4.20
N THR A 9 -19.41 6.09 4.25
CA THR A 9 -19.41 7.32 3.45
C THR A 9 -19.21 7.02 1.97
N ASN A 10 -19.63 7.93 1.09
CA ASN A 10 -19.43 7.85 -0.36
C ASN A 10 -19.97 6.58 -1.04
N THR A 11 -20.90 5.88 -0.39
CA THR A 11 -21.55 4.71 -0.95
C THR A 11 -23.07 4.87 -0.91
N PHE A 12 -23.77 4.18 -1.82
CA PHE A 12 -25.22 4.10 -1.73
C PHE A 12 -25.62 3.28 -0.50
N PRO A 13 -26.47 3.79 0.41
CA PRO A 13 -26.84 3.12 1.65
C PRO A 13 -27.49 1.76 1.39
N SER A 14 -27.00 0.74 2.07
CA SER A 14 -27.57 -0.61 2.04
C SER A 14 -27.21 -1.34 3.33
N TRP A 15 -27.99 -2.34 3.74
CA TRP A 15 -27.74 -3.08 4.97
C TRP A 15 -26.37 -3.75 5.01
N PRO A 16 -25.82 -4.33 3.93
CA PRO A 16 -24.46 -4.87 3.93
C PRO A 16 -23.35 -3.84 4.18
N ARG A 17 -23.67 -2.54 4.04
CA ARG A 17 -22.75 -1.42 4.31
C ARG A 17 -23.02 -0.70 5.62
N ALA A 18 -23.98 -1.20 6.41
CA ALA A 18 -24.26 -0.67 7.73
C ALA A 18 -23.16 -1.11 8.71
N GLN A 19 -22.72 -0.16 9.55
CA GLN A 19 -21.77 -0.42 10.61
C GLN A 19 -22.47 -0.61 11.97
N PRO A 20 -21.87 -1.31 12.94
CA PRO A 20 -20.55 -1.97 12.88
C PRO A 20 -20.56 -3.22 12.02
N PHE A 21 -19.39 -3.56 11.46
CA PHE A 21 -19.17 -4.81 10.77
C PHE A 21 -18.92 -5.95 11.76
N ARG A 22 -18.29 -7.07 11.33
CA ARG A 22 -18.11 -8.24 12.19
C ARG A 22 -17.03 -8.02 13.25
N TYR A 23 -15.93 -7.40 12.87
CA TYR A 23 -14.79 -7.16 13.75
C TYR A 23 -14.60 -5.69 14.09
N MET A 24 -15.10 -4.77 13.26
CA MET A 24 -14.78 -3.36 13.43
C MET A 24 -15.94 -2.39 13.14
N SER A 25 -15.73 -1.16 13.58
CA SER A 25 -16.46 0.03 13.12
C SER A 25 -15.48 1.16 12.83
N HIS A 26 -15.73 1.93 11.79
CA HIS A 26 -14.83 2.92 11.26
C HIS A 26 -15.49 4.28 11.11
N ASN A 27 -14.82 5.30 11.61
CA ASN A 27 -15.13 6.69 11.33
C ASN A 27 -13.97 7.35 10.58
N GLY A 28 -14.13 7.53 9.28
CA GLY A 28 -13.12 8.09 8.40
C GLY A 28 -13.23 7.56 6.98
N GLU A 29 -12.11 7.47 6.31
CA GLU A 29 -11.99 6.97 4.94
C GLU A 29 -10.63 6.26 4.75
N ILE A 30 -10.65 5.06 4.19
CA ILE A 30 -9.43 4.37 3.75
C ILE A 30 -9.16 4.76 2.30
N ASN A 31 -8.22 5.67 2.09
CA ASN A 31 -7.92 6.22 0.78
C ASN A 31 -7.15 5.25 -0.13
N THR A 32 -6.42 4.30 0.45
CA THR A 32 -5.63 3.29 -0.25
C THR A 32 -6.42 2.03 -0.62
N MET A 33 -7.70 1.98 -0.30
CA MET A 33 -8.60 0.84 -0.41
C MET A 33 -8.46 0.05 -1.72
N ARG A 34 -8.37 0.75 -2.86
CA ARG A 34 -8.29 0.10 -4.17
C ARG A 34 -6.99 -0.67 -4.35
N GLY A 35 -5.87 -0.09 -3.96
CA GLY A 35 -4.57 -0.76 -3.96
C GLY A 35 -4.56 -1.95 -3.02
N ASN A 36 -5.08 -1.78 -1.79
CA ASN A 36 -5.15 -2.86 -0.81
C ASN A 36 -6.00 -4.04 -1.31
N ALA A 37 -7.15 -3.77 -1.93
CA ALA A 37 -8.00 -4.81 -2.50
C ALA A 37 -7.30 -5.55 -3.66
N ASN A 38 -6.65 -4.82 -4.56
CA ASN A 38 -5.92 -5.40 -5.68
C ASN A 38 -4.74 -6.28 -5.20
N TRP A 39 -3.99 -5.82 -4.21
CA TRP A 39 -2.92 -6.61 -3.61
C TRP A 39 -3.43 -7.87 -2.91
N MET A 40 -4.53 -7.77 -2.16
CA MET A 40 -5.16 -8.95 -1.56
C MET A 40 -5.63 -9.94 -2.62
N GLN A 41 -6.16 -9.47 -3.73
CA GLN A 41 -6.56 -10.31 -4.85
C GLN A 41 -5.34 -10.98 -5.52
N ALA A 42 -4.27 -10.22 -5.76
CA ALA A 42 -3.05 -10.76 -6.38
C ALA A 42 -2.42 -11.88 -5.55
N ARG A 43 -2.38 -11.75 -4.23
CA ARG A 43 -1.76 -12.75 -3.33
C ARG A 43 -2.66 -13.92 -2.94
N GLN A 44 -3.92 -13.96 -3.38
CA GLN A 44 -4.84 -15.05 -3.01
C GLN A 44 -4.35 -16.44 -3.39
N GLN A 45 -3.63 -16.56 -4.49
CA GLN A 45 -3.08 -17.86 -4.95
C GLN A 45 -1.89 -18.35 -4.10
N LEU A 46 -1.26 -17.44 -3.35
CA LEU A 46 -0.14 -17.76 -2.46
C LEU A 46 -0.60 -18.17 -1.06
N LEU A 47 -1.89 -17.98 -0.74
CA LEU A 47 -2.43 -18.23 0.58
C LEU A 47 -2.50 -19.73 0.85
N ASP A 48 -1.87 -20.16 1.95
CA ASP A 48 -1.99 -21.49 2.51
C ASP A 48 -2.43 -21.38 3.97
N SER A 49 -3.63 -21.85 4.29
CA SER A 49 -4.15 -21.79 5.66
C SER A 49 -4.23 -23.18 6.26
N GLY A 50 -3.34 -23.49 7.17
CA GLY A 50 -3.38 -24.71 7.96
C GLY A 50 -4.66 -24.85 8.81
N ILE A 51 -5.32 -23.74 9.14
CA ILE A 51 -6.57 -23.70 9.92
C ILE A 51 -7.77 -23.96 9.03
N MET A 52 -7.86 -23.30 7.89
CA MET A 52 -9.01 -23.40 6.96
C MET A 52 -8.87 -24.58 5.99
N GLY A 53 -7.65 -24.99 5.66
CA GLY A 53 -7.38 -26.04 4.71
C GLY A 53 -8.12 -25.82 3.38
N LYS A 54 -8.83 -26.83 2.87
CA LYS A 54 -9.59 -26.74 1.63
C LYS A 54 -10.78 -25.77 1.66
N ASP A 55 -11.21 -25.36 2.84
CA ASP A 55 -12.31 -24.40 2.97
C ASP A 55 -11.90 -22.99 2.59
N LEU A 56 -10.60 -22.70 2.48
CA LEU A 56 -10.07 -21.44 2.00
C LEU A 56 -10.65 -21.08 0.62
N GLU A 57 -10.74 -22.04 -0.29
CA GLU A 57 -11.29 -21.82 -1.64
C GLU A 57 -12.74 -21.30 -1.64
N LYS A 58 -13.52 -21.64 -0.59
CA LYS A 58 -14.94 -21.24 -0.48
C LYS A 58 -15.13 -19.78 -0.12
N ILE A 59 -14.11 -19.14 0.44
CA ILE A 59 -14.18 -17.74 0.90
C ILE A 59 -13.46 -16.77 -0.05
N LEU A 60 -12.92 -17.28 -1.16
CA LEU A 60 -12.35 -16.42 -2.20
C LEU A 60 -13.46 -15.80 -3.09
N PRO A 61 -13.33 -14.56 -3.49
CA PRO A 61 -12.30 -13.59 -3.10
C PRO A 61 -12.48 -13.13 -1.65
N ILE A 62 -11.36 -12.92 -0.94
CA ILE A 62 -11.37 -12.48 0.47
C ILE A 62 -12.09 -11.15 0.61
N ILE A 63 -11.77 -10.20 -0.25
CA ILE A 63 -12.38 -8.87 -0.27
C ILE A 63 -13.50 -8.84 -1.31
N ARG A 64 -14.66 -8.39 -0.88
CA ARG A 64 -15.80 -8.16 -1.76
C ARG A 64 -15.68 -6.79 -2.41
N ASP A 65 -15.68 -6.75 -3.72
CA ASP A 65 -15.53 -5.54 -4.55
C ASP A 65 -16.75 -4.60 -4.50
N ASP A 66 -17.92 -5.12 -4.12
CA ASP A 66 -19.16 -4.36 -3.93
C ASP A 66 -19.25 -3.69 -2.54
N GLY A 67 -18.25 -3.89 -1.69
CA GLY A 67 -18.18 -3.34 -0.34
C GLY A 67 -17.86 -1.85 -0.29
N SER A 68 -17.96 -1.27 0.91
CA SER A 68 -17.34 0.02 1.23
C SER A 68 -15.88 -0.19 1.65
N ASP A 69 -15.11 0.90 1.74
CA ASP A 69 -13.76 0.89 2.30
C ASP A 69 -13.70 0.16 3.66
N SER A 70 -14.62 0.49 4.53
CA SER A 70 -14.73 -0.12 5.86
C SER A 70 -15.10 -1.60 5.81
N ALA A 71 -15.97 -2.01 4.87
CA ALA A 71 -16.34 -3.40 4.69
C ALA A 71 -15.16 -4.22 4.13
N MET A 72 -14.41 -3.66 3.19
CA MET A 72 -13.21 -4.29 2.62
C MET A 72 -12.11 -4.46 3.68
N PHE A 73 -11.92 -3.43 4.53
CA PHE A 73 -11.03 -3.52 5.68
C PHE A 73 -11.46 -4.63 6.64
N ASP A 74 -12.75 -4.70 7.00
CA ASP A 74 -13.28 -5.72 7.89
C ASP A 74 -13.10 -7.14 7.33
N ASN A 75 -13.28 -7.33 6.02
CA ASN A 75 -13.02 -8.61 5.36
C ASN A 75 -11.56 -9.07 5.54
N CYS A 76 -10.62 -8.16 5.31
CA CYS A 76 -9.19 -8.46 5.49
C CYS A 76 -8.86 -8.73 6.97
N LEU A 77 -9.35 -7.90 7.89
CA LEU A 77 -9.14 -8.07 9.33
C LEU A 77 -9.72 -9.39 9.84
N GLU A 78 -10.96 -9.70 9.48
CA GLU A 78 -11.61 -10.98 9.81
C GLU A 78 -10.79 -12.16 9.31
N PHE A 79 -10.35 -12.11 8.06
CA PHE A 79 -9.56 -13.16 7.45
C PHE A 79 -8.25 -13.42 8.19
N LEU A 80 -7.49 -12.37 8.52
CA LEU A 80 -6.23 -12.49 9.26
C LEU A 80 -6.45 -13.08 10.66
N VAL A 81 -7.50 -12.66 11.35
CA VAL A 81 -7.83 -13.17 12.70
C VAL A 81 -8.27 -14.62 12.64
N LEU A 82 -9.16 -14.98 11.71
CA LEU A 82 -9.63 -16.36 11.54
C LEU A 82 -8.52 -17.29 11.04
N SER A 83 -7.46 -16.75 10.43
CA SER A 83 -6.27 -17.49 10.04
C SER A 83 -5.25 -17.66 11.19
N GLY A 84 -5.57 -17.19 12.40
CA GLY A 84 -4.81 -17.47 13.62
C GLY A 84 -4.02 -16.30 14.19
N ARG A 85 -4.06 -15.11 13.58
CA ARG A 85 -3.43 -13.93 14.17
C ARG A 85 -4.28 -13.37 15.29
N SER A 86 -3.65 -12.84 16.34
CA SER A 86 -4.39 -12.07 17.34
C SER A 86 -4.96 -10.79 16.71
N LEU A 87 -6.11 -10.34 17.20
CA LEU A 87 -6.76 -9.14 16.67
C LEU A 87 -5.84 -7.89 16.72
N PRO A 88 -5.10 -7.61 17.83
CA PRO A 88 -4.16 -6.49 17.84
C PRO A 88 -3.01 -6.66 16.85
N HIS A 89 -2.51 -7.89 16.63
CA HIS A 89 -1.46 -8.17 15.64
C HIS A 89 -1.96 -7.83 14.22
N ALA A 90 -3.14 -8.31 13.83
CA ALA A 90 -3.72 -8.02 12.52
C ALA A 90 -3.93 -6.50 12.33
N VAL A 91 -4.40 -5.79 13.36
CA VAL A 91 -4.54 -4.33 13.34
C VAL A 91 -3.19 -3.64 13.16
N MET A 92 -2.13 -4.08 13.84
CA MET A 92 -0.77 -3.51 13.68
C MET A 92 -0.20 -3.72 12.29
N MET A 93 -0.51 -4.85 11.64
CA MET A 93 -0.13 -5.10 10.25
C MET A 93 -0.84 -4.16 9.28
N MET A 94 -2.16 -4.00 9.45
CA MET A 94 -2.99 -3.23 8.53
C MET A 94 -2.83 -1.72 8.72
N ILE A 95 -2.63 -1.27 9.96
CA ILE A 95 -2.46 0.15 10.32
C ILE A 95 -1.17 0.30 11.13
N PRO A 96 -0.02 0.24 10.47
CA PRO A 96 1.24 0.45 11.15
C PRO A 96 1.38 1.89 11.64
N GLU A 97 1.96 2.07 12.82
CA GLU A 97 2.42 3.40 13.23
C GLU A 97 3.65 3.83 12.43
N PRO A 98 3.97 5.14 12.37
CA PRO A 98 5.19 5.62 11.72
C PRO A 98 6.42 5.03 12.44
N TRP A 99 7.17 4.18 11.77
CA TRP A 99 8.30 3.46 12.37
C TRP A 99 9.66 3.84 11.79
N GLU A 100 9.72 4.19 10.51
CA GLU A 100 10.97 4.38 9.78
C GLU A 100 11.89 5.43 10.40
N LYS A 101 11.35 6.61 10.67
CA LYS A 101 12.08 7.76 11.23
C LYS A 101 11.85 7.95 12.73
N HIS A 102 11.27 6.97 13.42
CA HIS A 102 10.94 7.08 14.83
C HIS A 102 12.17 6.81 15.70
N GLU A 103 12.81 7.85 16.20
CA GLU A 103 14.07 7.77 16.96
C GLU A 103 13.94 7.02 18.29
N HIS A 104 12.77 7.07 18.93
CA HIS A 104 12.54 6.49 20.26
C HIS A 104 11.85 5.12 20.23
N MET A 105 11.53 4.59 19.06
CA MET A 105 10.95 3.25 18.94
C MET A 105 12.02 2.19 19.15
N THR A 106 11.69 1.14 19.93
CA THR A 106 12.60 0.01 20.13
C THR A 106 12.88 -0.70 18.81
N GLU A 107 14.09 -1.25 18.67
CA GLU A 107 14.47 -2.03 17.47
C GLU A 107 13.55 -3.24 17.27
N THR A 108 13.08 -3.86 18.34
CA THR A 108 12.13 -4.97 18.29
C THR A 108 10.83 -4.57 17.55
N LYS A 109 10.26 -3.42 17.90
CA LYS A 109 9.06 -2.90 17.23
C LYS A 109 9.34 -2.45 15.80
N LYS A 110 10.49 -1.80 15.54
CA LYS A 110 10.87 -1.44 14.17
C LYS A 110 11.00 -2.68 13.29
N ASN A 111 11.66 -3.71 13.77
CA ASN A 111 11.82 -4.97 13.06
C ASN A 111 10.48 -5.66 12.78
N PHE A 112 9.53 -5.59 13.70
CA PHE A 112 8.16 -6.07 13.48
C PHE A 112 7.49 -5.33 12.32
N TYR A 113 7.50 -4.00 12.34
CA TYR A 113 6.86 -3.21 11.29
C TYR A 113 7.55 -3.36 9.94
N GLU A 114 8.87 -3.38 9.91
CA GLU A 114 9.63 -3.58 8.68
C GLU A 114 9.38 -4.96 8.06
N TYR A 115 9.36 -6.00 8.89
CA TYR A 115 9.03 -7.35 8.44
C TYR A 115 7.63 -7.42 7.81
N HIS A 116 6.63 -6.82 8.46
CA HIS A 116 5.27 -6.82 7.96
C HIS A 116 5.08 -5.91 6.73
N ALA A 117 5.86 -4.85 6.61
CA ALA A 117 5.89 -4.00 5.42
C ALA A 117 6.42 -4.73 4.17
N CYS A 118 7.21 -5.81 4.35
CA CYS A 118 7.60 -6.69 3.25
C CYS A 118 6.44 -7.56 2.72
N MET A 119 5.37 -7.71 3.49
CA MET A 119 4.27 -8.63 3.18
C MET A 119 2.95 -7.94 2.87
N MET A 120 2.72 -6.76 3.45
CA MET A 120 1.45 -6.06 3.34
C MET A 120 1.67 -4.55 3.29
N GLU A 121 1.06 -3.93 2.31
CA GLU A 121 0.93 -2.48 2.23
C GLU A 121 -0.02 -1.95 3.33
N PRO A 122 0.25 -0.76 3.90
CA PRO A 122 -0.63 -0.20 4.91
C PRO A 122 -2.00 0.16 4.34
N TRP A 123 -3.04 -0.02 5.15
CA TRP A 123 -4.37 0.54 4.91
C TRP A 123 -4.39 1.95 5.50
N ASP A 124 -4.38 2.96 4.66
CA ASP A 124 -4.14 4.34 5.07
C ASP A 124 -5.27 5.28 4.66
N GLY A 125 -5.43 6.32 5.46
CA GLY A 125 -6.44 7.35 5.34
C GLY A 125 -6.80 7.92 6.72
N PRO A 126 -7.60 8.99 6.81
CA PRO A 126 -8.06 9.52 8.08
C PRO A 126 -9.02 8.53 8.74
N ALA A 127 -8.53 7.79 9.74
CA ALA A 127 -9.28 6.68 10.32
C ALA A 127 -9.28 6.69 11.85
N SER A 128 -10.47 6.48 12.43
CA SER A 128 -10.66 6.06 13.81
C SER A 128 -11.42 4.73 13.78
N ILE A 129 -10.73 3.66 14.13
CA ILE A 129 -11.24 2.29 14.03
C ILE A 129 -11.39 1.73 15.43
N ALA A 130 -12.61 1.30 15.77
CA ALA A 130 -12.87 0.47 16.93
C ALA A 130 -13.06 -0.98 16.48
N PHE A 131 -12.52 -1.93 17.24
CA PHE A 131 -12.52 -3.34 16.86
C PHE A 131 -12.81 -4.26 18.05
N CYS A 132 -13.31 -5.47 17.77
CA CYS A 132 -13.68 -6.44 18.79
C CYS A 132 -13.74 -7.86 18.22
N ASP A 133 -13.17 -8.84 18.93
CA ASP A 133 -13.25 -10.28 18.63
C ASP A 133 -14.15 -11.06 19.61
N GLY A 134 -14.87 -10.35 20.48
CA GLY A 134 -15.71 -10.93 21.52
C GLY A 134 -15.01 -11.07 22.88
N ILE A 135 -13.67 -11.00 22.93
CA ILE A 135 -12.83 -11.05 24.15
C ILE A 135 -12.14 -9.72 24.36
N SER A 136 -11.46 -9.26 23.34
CA SER A 136 -10.77 -7.98 23.32
C SER A 136 -11.62 -6.95 22.60
N ILE A 137 -11.66 -5.74 23.16
CA ILE A 137 -12.23 -4.57 22.50
C ILE A 137 -11.21 -3.45 22.52
N GLY A 138 -11.02 -2.83 21.39
CA GLY A 138 -10.01 -1.79 21.29
C GLY A 138 -10.34 -0.73 20.25
N ALA A 139 -9.43 0.20 20.12
CA ALA A 139 -9.46 1.19 19.07
C ALA A 139 -8.05 1.64 18.68
N VAL A 140 -7.90 2.11 17.46
CA VAL A 140 -6.68 2.66 16.91
C VAL A 140 -7.01 3.88 16.04
N LEU A 141 -6.13 4.86 16.04
CA LEU A 141 -6.11 5.91 15.03
C LEU A 141 -5.11 5.56 13.94
N ASP A 142 -5.36 6.09 12.74
CA ASP A 142 -4.35 6.10 11.69
C ASP A 142 -3.05 6.77 12.14
N ARG A 143 -1.97 6.52 11.43
CA ARG A 143 -0.64 7.08 11.76
C ARG A 143 -0.62 8.62 11.79
N ASN A 144 -1.48 9.28 11.03
CA ASN A 144 -1.59 10.74 10.97
C ASN A 144 -2.43 11.29 12.12
N GLY A 145 -3.37 10.48 12.67
CA GLY A 145 -4.26 10.85 13.76
C GLY A 145 -5.18 12.02 13.43
N LEU A 146 -5.71 12.04 12.20
CA LEU A 146 -6.57 13.13 11.72
C LEU A 146 -7.98 13.08 12.32
N ARG A 147 -8.42 11.90 12.78
CA ARG A 147 -9.74 11.73 13.39
C ARG A 147 -9.66 11.85 14.91
N PRO A 148 -10.65 12.49 15.56
CA PRO A 148 -10.73 12.53 17.02
C PRO A 148 -11.24 11.21 17.59
N SER A 149 -10.73 10.84 18.76
CA SER A 149 -11.29 9.76 19.59
C SER A 149 -11.04 10.07 21.07
N ARG A 150 -12.07 9.92 21.89
CA ARG A 150 -12.06 10.24 23.33
C ARG A 150 -12.53 9.04 24.12
N TYR A 151 -12.00 8.89 25.34
CA TYR A 151 -12.44 7.83 26.22
C TYR A 151 -12.62 8.29 27.65
N TYR A 152 -13.54 7.60 28.36
CA TYR A 152 -13.73 7.65 29.80
C TYR A 152 -13.59 6.26 30.40
N VAL A 153 -13.06 6.21 31.61
CA VAL A 153 -13.08 5.05 32.47
C VAL A 153 -13.79 5.48 33.75
N THR A 154 -14.77 4.72 34.20
CA THR A 154 -15.57 5.03 35.37
C THR A 154 -15.24 4.12 36.54
N SER A 155 -15.66 4.51 37.75
CA SER A 155 -15.40 3.75 38.97
C SER A 155 -16.21 2.45 39.09
N ASP A 156 -17.18 2.25 38.21
CA ASP A 156 -17.98 1.02 38.06
C ASP A 156 -17.49 0.16 36.88
N ASP A 157 -16.21 0.30 36.51
CA ASP A 157 -15.52 -0.49 35.49
C ASP A 157 -16.11 -0.35 34.07
N LEU A 158 -16.81 0.75 33.78
CA LEU A 158 -17.28 1.03 32.44
C LEU A 158 -16.22 1.82 31.65
N VAL A 159 -15.88 1.34 30.47
CA VAL A 159 -15.02 2.05 29.50
C VAL A 159 -15.88 2.50 28.33
N ILE A 160 -15.85 3.79 28.04
CA ILE A 160 -16.58 4.41 26.93
C ILE A 160 -15.58 5.08 26.03
N MET A 161 -15.54 4.69 24.75
CA MET A 161 -14.75 5.35 23.72
C MET A 161 -15.66 5.80 22.58
N ALA A 162 -15.47 7.01 22.09
CA ALA A 162 -16.23 7.56 20.99
C ALA A 162 -15.43 8.63 20.24
N SER A 163 -15.81 8.87 18.99
CA SER A 163 -15.26 9.98 18.20
C SER A 163 -15.57 11.35 18.81
N GLU A 164 -16.65 11.44 19.58
CA GLU A 164 -17.10 12.67 20.24
C GLU A 164 -17.43 12.45 21.72
N VAL A 165 -17.33 13.50 22.51
CA VAL A 165 -17.79 13.49 23.91
C VAL A 165 -19.29 13.66 24.00
N GLY A 166 -19.90 13.06 25.04
CA GLY A 166 -21.32 13.23 25.31
C GLY A 166 -22.25 12.28 24.58
N VAL A 167 -21.70 11.25 23.90
CA VAL A 167 -22.51 10.19 23.25
C VAL A 167 -23.33 9.38 24.24
N LEU A 168 -22.84 9.25 25.47
CA LEU A 168 -23.55 8.71 26.61
C LEU A 168 -23.53 9.71 27.75
N LYS A 169 -24.62 9.78 28.51
CA LYS A 169 -24.69 10.58 29.73
C LYS A 169 -23.92 9.83 30.83
N VAL A 170 -22.80 10.38 31.27
CA VAL A 170 -21.95 9.85 32.34
C VAL A 170 -21.96 10.85 33.49
N ASP A 171 -22.14 10.38 34.72
CA ASP A 171 -21.96 11.21 35.89
C ASP A 171 -20.49 11.58 36.04
N PRO A 172 -20.11 12.86 36.01
CA PRO A 172 -18.72 13.28 36.14
C PRO A 172 -18.04 12.78 37.42
N ALA A 173 -18.79 12.54 38.50
CA ALA A 173 -18.28 12.03 39.74
C ALA A 173 -17.79 10.57 39.67
N THR A 174 -18.27 9.81 38.71
CA THR A 174 -17.85 8.41 38.51
C THR A 174 -16.61 8.29 37.59
N VAL A 175 -16.23 9.35 36.87
CA VAL A 175 -15.11 9.31 35.92
C VAL A 175 -13.79 9.31 36.66
N VAL A 176 -13.08 8.19 36.64
CA VAL A 176 -11.74 8.02 37.25
C VAL A 176 -10.60 8.33 36.27
N LYS A 177 -10.84 8.15 34.97
CA LYS A 177 -9.85 8.49 33.93
C LYS A 177 -10.56 8.97 32.66
N LYS A 178 -9.99 9.99 32.04
CA LYS A 178 -10.42 10.46 30.73
C LYS A 178 -9.19 10.76 29.87
N GLY A 179 -9.31 10.55 28.57
CA GLY A 179 -8.23 10.82 27.65
C GLY A 179 -8.69 10.86 26.20
N ARG A 180 -7.73 11.01 25.35
CA ARG A 180 -7.88 10.90 23.90
C ARG A 180 -6.97 9.78 23.39
N LEU A 181 -7.35 9.16 22.32
CA LEU A 181 -6.49 8.27 21.57
C LEU A 181 -5.47 9.10 20.79
N GLU A 182 -4.26 8.65 20.75
CA GLU A 182 -3.15 9.30 20.06
C GLU A 182 -2.87 8.64 18.70
N PRO A 183 -2.24 9.36 17.75
CA PRO A 183 -1.92 8.80 16.43
C PRO A 183 -1.10 7.51 16.54
N GLY A 184 -1.49 6.48 15.78
CA GLY A 184 -0.82 5.18 15.76
C GLY A 184 -0.89 4.38 17.06
N ARG A 185 -1.57 4.89 18.12
CA ARG A 185 -1.66 4.19 19.42
C ARG A 185 -2.90 3.31 19.48
N ILE A 186 -2.73 2.14 20.08
CA ILE A 186 -3.79 1.18 20.36
C ILE A 186 -4.30 1.38 21.78
N PHE A 187 -5.60 1.47 21.91
CA PHE A 187 -6.28 1.35 23.20
C PHE A 187 -6.96 -0.01 23.24
N LEU A 188 -6.61 -0.84 24.20
CA LEU A 188 -7.12 -2.22 24.28
C LEU A 188 -7.69 -2.50 25.68
N VAL A 189 -8.86 -3.09 25.71
CA VAL A 189 -9.47 -3.68 26.89
C VAL A 189 -9.54 -5.19 26.68
N ASP A 190 -8.87 -5.93 27.52
CA ASP A 190 -8.92 -7.39 27.57
C ASP A 190 -9.91 -7.81 28.65
N THR A 191 -11.04 -8.37 28.23
CA THR A 191 -12.12 -8.75 29.16
C THR A 191 -11.77 -10.00 29.96
N ASN A 192 -10.88 -10.87 29.47
CA ASN A 192 -10.39 -12.03 30.21
C ASN A 192 -9.42 -11.60 31.32
N LYS A 193 -8.52 -10.65 31.02
CA LYS A 193 -7.62 -10.05 32.01
C LYS A 193 -8.33 -9.04 32.91
N GLY A 194 -9.54 -8.60 32.54
CA GLY A 194 -10.35 -7.60 33.28
C GLY A 194 -9.68 -6.25 33.42
N ARG A 195 -8.87 -5.83 32.42
CA ARG A 195 -8.12 -4.57 32.49
C ARG A 195 -7.89 -3.93 31.13
N ILE A 196 -7.55 -2.65 31.18
CA ILE A 196 -6.99 -1.92 30.04
C ILE A 196 -5.53 -2.36 29.89
N VAL A 197 -5.12 -2.78 28.69
CA VAL A 197 -3.74 -3.13 28.33
C VAL A 197 -3.10 -1.91 27.66
N GLY A 198 -1.91 -1.54 28.10
CA GLY A 198 -1.19 -0.38 27.57
C GLY A 198 -0.69 -0.62 26.14
N ASP A 199 -0.62 0.43 25.35
CA ASP A 199 -0.12 0.40 23.96
C ASP A 199 1.26 -0.25 23.86
N GLU A 200 2.20 0.20 24.68
CA GLU A 200 3.57 -0.34 24.69
C GLU A 200 3.61 -1.82 25.08
N GLU A 201 2.78 -2.25 26.03
CA GLU A 201 2.68 -3.65 26.46
C GLU A 201 2.19 -4.54 25.31
N VAL A 202 1.10 -4.14 24.65
CA VAL A 202 0.54 -4.89 23.50
C VAL A 202 1.54 -5.01 22.38
N LYS A 203 2.14 -3.88 22.00
CA LYS A 203 3.06 -3.83 20.85
C LYS A 203 4.37 -4.57 21.10
N GLU A 204 4.90 -4.48 22.31
CA GLU A 204 6.14 -5.17 22.67
C GLU A 204 5.91 -6.70 22.75
N GLU A 205 4.78 -7.14 23.32
CA GLU A 205 4.41 -8.55 23.38
C GLU A 205 4.32 -9.15 21.96
N ILE A 206 3.63 -8.47 21.04
CA ILE A 206 3.45 -8.91 19.66
C ILE A 206 4.78 -8.84 18.87
N ALA A 207 5.57 -7.80 19.07
CA ALA A 207 6.83 -7.64 18.34
C ALA A 207 7.89 -8.69 18.76
N GLN A 208 7.69 -9.36 19.89
CA GLN A 208 8.56 -10.45 20.38
C GLN A 208 8.06 -11.85 19.99
N GLU A 209 6.92 -11.98 19.31
CA GLU A 209 6.39 -13.31 18.93
C GLU A 209 7.36 -14.11 18.04
N HIS A 210 8.15 -13.41 17.21
CA HIS A 210 9.13 -14.02 16.32
C HIS A 210 10.44 -13.21 16.30
N PRO A 211 11.56 -13.81 15.87
CA PRO A 211 12.86 -13.14 15.77
C PRO A 211 12.96 -12.31 14.49
N TYR A 212 12.08 -11.33 14.31
CA TYR A 212 11.97 -10.53 13.09
C TYR A 212 13.29 -9.85 12.69
N GLY A 213 14.08 -9.38 13.65
CA GLY A 213 15.37 -8.76 13.40
C GLY A 213 16.39 -9.72 12.78
N GLU A 214 16.41 -10.99 13.23
CA GLU A 214 17.27 -12.03 12.67
C GLU A 214 16.81 -12.38 11.24
N TRP A 215 15.50 -12.49 11.02
CA TRP A 215 14.93 -12.76 9.72
C TRP A 215 15.24 -11.67 8.69
N LEU A 216 15.05 -10.42 9.07
CA LEU A 216 15.41 -9.26 8.24
C LEU A 216 16.90 -9.23 7.90
N SER A 217 17.75 -9.43 8.90
CA SER A 217 19.20 -9.45 8.70
C SER A 217 19.68 -10.57 7.76
N ALA A 218 18.98 -11.70 7.76
CA ALA A 218 19.35 -12.86 6.94
C ALA A 218 18.81 -12.80 5.51
N ASN A 219 17.66 -12.13 5.27
CA ASN A 219 16.94 -12.24 4.00
C ASN A 219 16.75 -10.92 3.26
N ARG A 220 16.63 -9.79 3.97
CA ARG A 220 16.44 -8.49 3.34
C ARG A 220 17.75 -8.03 2.70
N LEU A 221 17.68 -7.52 1.48
CA LEU A 221 18.78 -6.90 0.76
C LEU A 221 18.58 -5.39 0.72
N HIS A 222 19.58 -4.61 1.10
CA HIS A 222 19.56 -3.17 0.85
C HIS A 222 19.95 -2.89 -0.59
N PHE A 223 19.25 -1.96 -1.22
CA PHE A 223 19.54 -1.59 -2.61
C PHE A 223 21.01 -1.17 -2.84
N ASP A 224 21.59 -0.47 -1.87
CA ASP A 224 23.00 -0.01 -1.93
C ASP A 224 24.03 -1.15 -1.93
N GLU A 225 23.61 -2.37 -1.60
CA GLU A 225 24.45 -3.58 -1.66
C GLU A 225 24.52 -4.18 -3.07
N LEU A 226 23.71 -3.70 -4.01
CA LEU A 226 23.76 -4.14 -5.39
C LEU A 226 25.01 -3.59 -6.10
N ALA A 227 25.54 -4.40 -6.99
CA ALA A 227 26.65 -3.97 -7.83
C ALA A 227 26.24 -2.78 -8.70
N LYS A 228 27.05 -1.72 -8.70
CA LYS A 228 26.83 -0.60 -9.60
C LYS A 228 27.06 -1.05 -11.04
N VAL A 229 26.09 -0.76 -11.89
CA VAL A 229 26.13 -1.08 -13.32
C VAL A 229 26.14 0.23 -14.09
N ASP A 230 27.02 0.33 -15.09
CA ASP A 230 27.01 1.50 -15.96
C ASP A 230 25.66 1.60 -16.68
N PRO A 231 25.06 2.78 -16.70
CA PRO A 231 23.80 2.97 -17.39
C PRO A 231 23.99 2.77 -18.90
N ARG A 232 22.90 2.38 -19.56
CA ARG A 232 22.85 2.33 -21.02
C ARG A 232 23.25 3.67 -21.63
N GLU A 233 23.76 3.64 -22.87
CA GLU A 233 24.21 4.82 -23.59
C GLU A 233 23.16 5.93 -23.56
N ARG A 234 23.61 7.16 -23.32
CA ARG A 234 22.70 8.31 -23.25
C ARG A 234 22.24 8.67 -24.66
N VAL A 235 20.95 8.64 -24.86
CA VAL A 235 20.32 9.11 -26.09
C VAL A 235 20.47 10.64 -26.19
N MET A 236 20.95 11.13 -27.32
CA MET A 236 21.24 12.54 -27.53
C MET A 236 20.70 13.04 -28.86
N GLY A 237 20.68 14.34 -29.05
CA GLY A 237 20.38 14.98 -30.35
C GLY A 237 18.95 14.72 -30.84
N TYR A 238 18.83 14.38 -32.13
CA TYR A 238 17.54 14.21 -32.79
C TYR A 238 16.73 13.04 -32.22
N GLU A 239 17.38 11.95 -31.91
CA GLU A 239 16.75 10.77 -31.30
C GLU A 239 16.09 11.11 -29.95
N LEU A 240 16.77 11.89 -29.11
CA LEU A 240 16.17 12.36 -27.86
C LEU A 240 14.91 13.17 -28.09
N ILE A 241 14.88 14.01 -29.14
CA ILE A 241 13.70 14.80 -29.49
C ILE A 241 12.54 13.88 -29.92
N GLN A 242 12.84 12.85 -30.74
CA GLN A 242 11.82 11.87 -31.16
C GLN A 242 11.26 11.10 -29.95
N ARG A 243 12.12 10.59 -29.07
CA ARG A 243 11.71 9.88 -27.87
C ARG A 243 10.87 10.79 -26.95
N ASN A 244 11.29 12.03 -26.74
CA ASN A 244 10.50 12.98 -25.95
C ASN A 244 9.10 13.20 -26.53
N ARG A 245 8.96 13.24 -27.86
CA ARG A 245 7.65 13.36 -28.51
C ARG A 245 6.82 12.09 -28.37
N ALA A 246 7.44 10.91 -28.53
CA ALA A 246 6.77 9.62 -28.36
C ALA A 246 6.24 9.44 -26.94
N PHE A 247 6.99 9.87 -25.91
CA PHE A 247 6.57 9.86 -24.52
C PHE A 247 5.74 11.07 -24.07
N GLY A 248 5.33 11.94 -25.02
CA GLY A 248 4.42 13.04 -24.74
C GLY A 248 5.00 14.23 -24.00
N TYR A 249 6.33 14.31 -23.83
CA TYR A 249 6.97 15.46 -23.21
C TYR A 249 6.83 16.71 -24.06
N THR A 250 6.20 17.75 -23.51
CA THR A 250 6.05 19.04 -24.14
C THR A 250 7.27 19.93 -23.88
N PHE A 251 7.35 21.03 -24.63
CA PHE A 251 8.36 22.07 -24.35
C PHE A 251 8.17 22.71 -22.96
N GLU A 252 6.90 22.86 -22.56
CA GLU A 252 6.53 23.41 -21.25
C GLU A 252 6.98 22.48 -20.13
N ASP A 253 6.72 21.16 -20.23
CA ASP A 253 7.18 20.18 -19.24
C ASP A 253 8.68 20.27 -19.03
N LYS A 254 9.45 20.36 -20.10
CA LYS A 254 10.91 20.44 -20.04
C LYS A 254 11.40 21.75 -19.45
N ARG A 255 10.79 22.88 -19.82
CA ARG A 255 11.26 24.21 -19.42
C ARG A 255 10.78 24.63 -18.04
N LEU A 256 9.54 24.32 -17.68
CA LEU A 256 8.91 24.83 -16.47
C LEU A 256 8.90 23.80 -15.32
N ILE A 257 8.99 22.52 -15.64
CA ILE A 257 8.91 21.44 -14.64
C ILE A 257 10.26 20.76 -14.49
N LEU A 258 10.72 20.03 -15.52
CA LEU A 258 11.92 19.19 -15.43
C LEU A 258 13.21 20.00 -15.28
N GLY A 259 13.37 21.07 -16.07
CA GLY A 259 14.56 21.91 -16.01
C GLY A 259 14.80 22.51 -14.63
N PRO A 260 13.86 23.28 -14.08
CA PRO A 260 14.00 23.85 -12.74
C PRO A 260 14.18 22.81 -11.64
N SER A 261 13.47 21.69 -11.70
CA SER A 261 13.63 20.59 -10.73
C SER A 261 15.03 19.99 -10.79
N ALA A 262 15.56 19.76 -11.99
CA ALA A 262 16.91 19.21 -12.18
C ALA A 262 18.01 20.20 -11.76
N GLU A 263 17.78 21.49 -11.95
CA GLU A 263 18.76 22.54 -11.63
C GLU A 263 18.82 22.86 -10.12
N THR A 264 17.67 22.90 -9.46
CA THR A 264 17.54 23.39 -8.09
C THR A 264 17.28 22.30 -7.04
N GLY A 265 16.83 21.12 -7.46
CA GLY A 265 16.35 20.07 -6.56
C GLY A 265 15.02 20.38 -5.85
N ASN A 266 14.37 21.48 -6.23
CA ASN A 266 13.11 21.90 -5.63
C ASN A 266 11.91 21.55 -6.51
N GLN A 267 10.73 21.53 -5.93
CA GLN A 267 9.49 21.41 -6.68
C GLN A 267 9.33 22.60 -7.63
N PRO A 268 8.91 22.38 -8.88
CA PRO A 268 8.68 23.45 -9.84
C PRO A 268 7.42 24.24 -9.51
N LEU A 269 7.38 25.49 -9.92
CA LEU A 269 6.19 26.33 -9.88
C LEU A 269 5.32 26.03 -11.12
N GLY A 270 4.44 25.07 -10.99
CA GLY A 270 3.55 24.68 -12.09
C GLY A 270 2.52 23.65 -11.65
N SER A 271 1.53 23.43 -12.50
CA SER A 271 0.55 22.35 -12.31
C SER A 271 1.17 21.02 -12.72
N MET A 272 1.19 20.07 -11.81
CA MET A 272 1.63 18.68 -12.06
C MET A 272 0.49 17.73 -12.40
N GLY A 273 -0.74 18.21 -12.48
CA GLY A 273 -1.92 17.44 -12.79
C GLY A 273 -2.72 18.08 -13.91
N ASN A 274 -3.53 17.29 -14.58
CA ASN A 274 -4.43 17.73 -15.63
C ASN A 274 -5.77 17.01 -15.51
N ASP A 275 -6.83 17.78 -15.22
CA ASP A 275 -8.20 17.29 -15.11
C ASP A 275 -8.98 17.40 -16.44
N ALA A 276 -8.34 17.85 -17.50
CA ALA A 276 -8.99 17.97 -18.80
C ALA A 276 -9.57 16.61 -19.25
N PRO A 277 -10.82 16.56 -19.72
CA PRO A 277 -11.38 15.34 -20.30
C PRO A 277 -10.55 14.90 -21.50
N MET A 278 -10.44 13.57 -21.68
CA MET A 278 -9.79 13.05 -22.87
C MET A 278 -10.58 13.40 -24.12
N ALA A 279 -9.88 13.84 -25.16
CA ALA A 279 -10.47 14.08 -26.47
C ALA A 279 -10.63 12.74 -27.22
N VAL A 280 -11.67 11.99 -26.90
CA VAL A 280 -11.91 10.62 -27.41
C VAL A 280 -12.08 10.53 -28.95
N LEU A 281 -12.34 11.65 -29.60
CA LEU A 281 -12.45 11.74 -31.07
C LEU A 281 -11.17 12.32 -31.71
N SER A 282 -10.08 12.44 -30.95
CA SER A 282 -8.81 12.95 -31.46
C SER A 282 -7.98 11.82 -32.05
N ASP A 283 -7.34 12.08 -33.20
CA ASP A 283 -6.36 11.18 -33.81
C ASP A 283 -4.98 11.26 -33.14
N ARG A 284 -4.83 12.08 -32.07
CA ARG A 284 -3.57 12.23 -31.35
C ARG A 284 -3.31 11.00 -30.50
N SER A 285 -2.15 10.38 -30.70
CA SER A 285 -1.68 9.30 -29.84
C SER A 285 -1.52 9.77 -28.40
N GLN A 286 -1.93 8.95 -27.44
CA GLN A 286 -1.83 9.19 -26.02
C GLN A 286 -1.06 8.05 -25.35
N LEU A 287 -0.30 8.40 -24.31
CA LEU A 287 0.32 7.39 -23.45
C LEU A 287 -0.75 6.64 -22.68
N LEU A 288 -0.51 5.36 -22.42
CA LEU A 288 -1.48 4.50 -21.74
C LEU A 288 -1.90 5.09 -20.38
N TYR A 289 -0.98 5.65 -19.61
CA TYR A 289 -1.31 6.21 -18.28
C TYR A 289 -2.19 7.46 -18.35
N ASN A 290 -2.33 8.12 -19.47
CA ASN A 290 -3.26 9.25 -19.63
C ASN A 290 -4.72 8.79 -19.55
N TYR A 291 -4.99 7.48 -19.72
CA TYR A 291 -6.33 6.90 -19.58
C TYR A 291 -6.67 6.57 -18.13
N PHE A 292 -5.68 6.50 -17.23
CA PHE A 292 -5.90 6.23 -15.81
C PHE A 292 -6.00 7.54 -15.03
N ARG A 293 -6.99 7.61 -14.14
CA ARG A 293 -7.24 8.79 -13.32
C ARG A 293 -7.50 8.37 -11.89
N GLN A 294 -7.17 9.24 -10.98
CA GLN A 294 -7.59 9.11 -9.60
C GLN A 294 -9.13 9.14 -9.53
N LEU A 295 -9.73 8.12 -8.95
CA LEU A 295 -11.18 7.98 -8.85
C LEU A 295 -11.75 8.60 -7.57
N PHE A 296 -10.91 8.91 -6.61
CA PHE A 296 -11.28 9.43 -5.31
C PHE A 296 -10.55 10.74 -5.02
N ALA A 297 -11.30 11.76 -4.61
CA ALA A 297 -10.72 13.04 -4.22
C ALA A 297 -10.03 12.92 -2.86
N GLN A 298 -8.77 13.27 -2.79
CA GLN A 298 -7.97 13.31 -1.58
C GLN A 298 -7.62 14.74 -1.19
N VAL A 299 -7.44 14.96 0.11
CA VAL A 299 -6.91 16.23 0.62
C VAL A 299 -5.47 16.37 0.16
N THR A 300 -5.16 17.44 -0.60
CA THR A 300 -3.81 17.73 -1.07
C THR A 300 -2.91 18.34 0.01
N ASN A 301 -3.52 19.05 0.97
CA ASN A 301 -2.84 19.64 2.11
C ASN A 301 -3.50 19.11 3.40
N PRO A 302 -3.16 17.92 3.88
CA PRO A 302 -3.67 17.41 5.14
C PRO A 302 -3.24 18.30 6.31
N ALA A 303 -4.07 18.37 7.35
CA ALA A 303 -3.82 19.21 8.53
C ALA A 303 -2.73 18.58 9.42
N ILE A 304 -1.50 18.57 8.93
CA ILE A 304 -0.31 18.00 9.57
C ILE A 304 0.72 19.12 9.67
N ASP A 305 1.31 19.29 10.85
CA ASP A 305 2.40 20.24 11.03
C ASP A 305 3.72 19.70 10.44
N PRO A 306 4.69 20.56 10.08
CA PRO A 306 5.92 20.14 9.42
C PRO A 306 6.77 19.15 10.21
N ILE A 307 6.74 19.20 11.55
CA ILE A 307 7.51 18.28 12.40
C ILE A 307 6.90 16.87 12.35
N ARG A 308 5.58 16.76 12.43
CA ARG A 308 4.89 15.50 12.28
C ARG A 308 4.99 14.95 10.86
N GLU A 309 4.93 15.82 9.86
CA GLU A 309 5.06 15.39 8.46
C GLU A 309 6.36 14.65 8.21
N GLU A 310 7.47 15.12 8.76
CA GLU A 310 8.77 14.46 8.66
C GLU A 310 8.75 13.04 9.25
N LEU A 311 8.11 12.87 10.40
CA LEU A 311 7.99 11.57 11.05
C LEU A 311 7.09 10.58 10.29
N ILE A 312 5.92 11.05 9.83
CA ILE A 312 4.88 10.18 9.27
C ILE A 312 5.04 9.91 7.78
N THR A 313 5.79 10.76 7.06
CA THR A 313 6.03 10.55 5.63
C THR A 313 7.05 9.43 5.43
N ALA A 314 6.61 8.37 4.78
CA ALA A 314 7.43 7.23 4.41
C ALA A 314 7.77 7.27 2.92
N SER A 315 9.00 6.90 2.57
CA SER A 315 9.46 6.75 1.19
C SER A 315 10.03 5.36 0.90
N VAL A 316 10.27 4.58 1.93
CA VAL A 316 10.77 3.21 1.79
C VAL A 316 9.76 2.34 1.05
N THR A 317 10.26 1.55 0.12
CA THR A 317 9.48 0.53 -0.59
C THR A 317 10.26 -0.77 -0.69
N PHE A 318 9.55 -1.87 -0.86
CA PHE A 318 10.12 -3.20 -0.96
C PHE A 318 9.80 -3.80 -2.32
N VAL A 319 10.79 -4.44 -2.93
CA VAL A 319 10.67 -5.08 -4.24
C VAL A 319 11.19 -6.51 -4.13
N GLY A 320 10.38 -7.46 -4.57
CA GLY A 320 10.72 -8.87 -4.50
C GLY A 320 9.51 -9.76 -4.74
N SER A 321 9.67 -11.06 -4.56
CA SER A 321 8.60 -12.02 -4.71
C SER A 321 7.68 -12.01 -3.49
N GLU A 322 6.39 -11.83 -3.73
CA GLU A 322 5.35 -11.97 -2.70
C GLU A 322 5.35 -13.38 -2.09
N GLN A 323 5.01 -13.46 -0.82
CA GLN A 323 4.93 -14.71 -0.07
C GLN A 323 3.58 -14.81 0.65
N ASP A 324 3.30 -16.01 1.19
CA ASP A 324 2.10 -16.23 2.00
C ASP A 324 2.09 -15.36 3.26
N ILE A 325 1.08 -14.49 3.38
CA ILE A 325 0.92 -13.58 4.51
C ILE A 325 0.41 -14.25 5.79
N LEU A 326 -0.08 -15.50 5.69
CA LEU A 326 -0.69 -16.20 6.83
C LEU A 326 0.34 -16.84 7.76
N HIS A 327 1.46 -17.29 7.21
CA HIS A 327 2.50 -17.98 7.95
C HIS A 327 3.76 -17.11 8.07
N PRO A 328 4.05 -16.53 9.24
CA PRO A 328 5.30 -15.81 9.46
C PRO A 328 6.51 -16.76 9.30
N ARG A 329 7.37 -16.46 8.32
CA ARG A 329 8.59 -17.22 8.00
C ARG A 329 9.72 -16.24 7.69
N SER A 330 10.95 -16.69 7.83
CA SER A 330 12.12 -15.86 7.52
C SER A 330 12.18 -15.40 6.05
N GLU A 331 11.67 -16.23 5.14
CA GLU A 331 11.68 -15.97 3.70
C GLU A 331 10.72 -14.87 3.28
N ASN A 332 9.68 -14.59 4.08
CA ASN A 332 8.67 -13.58 3.76
C ASN A 332 9.25 -12.15 3.65
N CYS A 333 10.40 -11.90 4.26
CA CYS A 333 11.10 -10.63 4.13
C CYS A 333 12.29 -10.66 3.16
N ARG A 334 12.33 -11.65 2.24
CA ARG A 334 13.34 -11.69 1.17
C ARG A 334 12.99 -10.69 0.10
N MET A 335 13.22 -9.44 0.42
CA MET A 335 12.89 -8.27 -0.41
C MET A 335 14.10 -7.36 -0.56
N ILE A 336 14.14 -6.60 -1.63
CA ILE A 336 15.07 -5.49 -1.79
C ILE A 336 14.42 -4.26 -1.20
N ARG A 337 15.05 -3.68 -0.20
CA ARG A 337 14.63 -2.41 0.39
C ARG A 337 15.21 -1.25 -0.39
N LEU A 338 14.35 -0.40 -0.90
CA LEU A 338 14.68 0.89 -1.52
C LEU A 338 14.28 2.02 -0.57
N GLU A 339 15.20 2.94 -0.30
CA GLU A 339 14.92 4.12 0.54
C GLU A 339 14.02 5.13 -0.17
N ASN A 340 13.89 5.03 -1.50
CA ASN A 340 13.07 5.91 -2.31
C ASN A 340 12.48 5.12 -3.50
N PRO A 341 11.18 5.27 -3.83
CA PRO A 341 10.56 4.61 -4.97
C PRO A 341 10.99 5.19 -6.33
N ILE A 342 11.65 6.36 -6.33
CA ILE A 342 12.18 6.98 -7.54
C ILE A 342 13.65 6.60 -7.68
N ILE A 343 13.97 5.90 -8.75
CA ILE A 343 15.31 5.40 -9.03
C ILE A 343 15.82 5.98 -10.35
N ASP A 344 17.14 6.11 -10.47
CA ASP A 344 17.82 6.54 -11.69
C ASP A 344 18.16 5.37 -12.63
N ASN A 345 18.66 5.66 -13.82
CA ASN A 345 19.02 4.64 -14.80
C ASN A 345 20.11 3.65 -14.31
N PRO A 346 21.19 4.08 -13.62
CA PRO A 346 22.13 3.15 -13.00
C PRO A 346 21.47 2.21 -12.00
N SER A 347 20.54 2.70 -11.23
CA SER A 347 19.77 1.93 -10.25
C SER A 347 18.87 0.89 -10.92
N LEU A 348 18.18 1.27 -11.98
CA LEU A 348 17.39 0.33 -12.77
C LEU A 348 18.29 -0.76 -13.40
N ALA A 349 19.43 -0.38 -13.96
CA ALA A 349 20.37 -1.34 -14.52
C ALA A 349 20.92 -2.31 -13.45
N ALA A 350 21.12 -1.86 -12.22
CA ALA A 350 21.52 -2.73 -11.12
C ALA A 350 20.44 -3.76 -10.77
N LEU A 351 19.16 -3.37 -10.77
CA LEU A 351 18.03 -4.30 -10.58
C LEU A 351 17.89 -5.29 -11.74
N GLU A 352 17.99 -4.81 -12.99
CA GLU A 352 17.93 -5.67 -14.19
C GLU A 352 19.03 -6.75 -14.21
N ASN A 353 20.20 -6.45 -13.68
CA ASN A 353 21.35 -7.35 -13.67
C ASN A 353 21.64 -7.96 -12.29
N ILE A 354 20.63 -8.07 -11.44
CA ILE A 354 20.82 -8.61 -10.10
C ILE A 354 21.36 -10.05 -10.15
N ASP A 355 22.48 -10.28 -9.46
CA ASP A 355 23.11 -11.59 -9.28
C ASP A 355 23.24 -11.89 -7.79
N ARG A 356 22.12 -12.28 -7.19
CA ARG A 356 22.02 -12.63 -5.77
C ARG A 356 21.13 -13.84 -5.58
N ALA A 357 21.54 -14.77 -4.75
CA ALA A 357 20.75 -15.96 -4.44
C ALA A 357 19.36 -15.56 -3.89
N GLY A 358 18.32 -16.09 -4.51
CA GLY A 358 16.93 -15.79 -4.12
C GLY A 358 16.32 -14.55 -4.78
N PHE A 359 17.07 -13.88 -5.66
CA PHE A 359 16.57 -12.75 -6.45
C PHE A 359 16.83 -12.99 -7.94
N LYS A 360 15.86 -12.66 -8.76
CA LYS A 360 15.95 -12.72 -10.21
C LYS A 360 15.16 -11.57 -10.80
N SER A 361 15.70 -10.95 -11.84
CA SER A 361 14.98 -9.94 -12.62
C SER A 361 14.52 -10.52 -13.95
N GLN A 362 13.32 -10.17 -14.35
CA GLN A 362 12.73 -10.53 -15.64
C GLN A 362 12.14 -9.28 -16.28
N THR A 363 12.62 -8.94 -17.47
CA THR A 363 12.04 -7.85 -18.27
C THR A 363 10.91 -8.41 -19.13
N ILE A 364 9.72 -7.84 -18.99
CA ILE A 364 8.54 -8.19 -19.78
C ILE A 364 8.24 -7.03 -20.73
N PRO A 365 8.33 -7.22 -22.07
CA PRO A 365 8.02 -6.17 -23.02
C PRO A 365 6.52 -5.88 -23.05
N ILE A 366 6.15 -4.60 -23.04
CA ILE A 366 4.76 -4.12 -23.09
C ILE A 366 4.39 -3.59 -24.48
N LEU A 367 5.35 -3.57 -25.41
CA LEU A 367 5.10 -3.13 -26.79
C LEU A 367 4.58 -4.29 -27.62
N TYR A 368 3.64 -4.02 -28.51
CA TYR A 368 3.12 -4.98 -29.47
C TYR A 368 3.00 -4.34 -30.85
N THR A 369 3.05 -5.18 -31.89
CA THR A 369 2.87 -4.73 -33.28
C THR A 369 1.39 -4.60 -33.56
N PHE A 370 0.98 -3.43 -34.03
CA PHE A 370 -0.38 -3.18 -34.50
C PHE A 370 -0.43 -3.42 -36.01
N GLU A 371 -1.23 -4.38 -36.44
CA GLU A 371 -1.53 -4.60 -37.86
C GLU A 371 -2.64 -3.63 -38.27
N GLY A 372 -2.28 -2.42 -38.67
CA GLY A 372 -3.17 -1.42 -39.22
C GLY A 372 -2.78 -1.10 -40.65
N GLU A 373 -3.64 -0.38 -41.38
CA GLU A 373 -3.47 -0.05 -42.81
C GLU A 373 -2.28 0.88 -43.13
N ASN A 374 -1.40 1.20 -42.16
CA ASN A 374 -0.25 2.05 -42.40
C ASN A 374 1.04 1.52 -41.73
N PRO A 375 1.67 0.50 -42.32
CA PRO A 375 2.95 -0.04 -41.83
C PRO A 375 4.13 0.94 -41.94
N GLU A 376 4.05 1.96 -42.80
CA GLU A 376 5.13 2.92 -43.05
C GLU A 376 5.40 3.88 -41.88
N SER A 377 4.46 4.00 -40.92
CA SER A 377 4.62 4.89 -39.76
C SER A 377 5.19 4.22 -38.49
N VAL A 378 5.26 2.90 -38.49
CA VAL A 378 5.69 2.14 -37.29
C VAL A 378 7.18 1.79 -37.37
N ASP A 379 7.71 1.55 -38.56
CA ASP A 379 9.14 1.20 -38.76
C ASP A 379 10.10 2.35 -38.45
N GLU A 380 9.64 3.60 -38.44
CA GLU A 380 10.46 4.75 -38.05
C GLU A 380 10.54 5.00 -36.53
N ILE A 381 9.72 4.32 -35.72
CA ILE A 381 9.61 4.56 -34.28
C ILE A 381 10.33 3.50 -33.46
N VAL A 382 10.52 2.33 -34.01
CA VAL A 382 11.29 1.25 -33.33
C VAL A 382 12.77 1.43 -33.70
N PRO A 383 13.66 1.72 -32.72
CA PRO A 383 15.10 1.72 -33.00
C PRO A 383 15.52 0.36 -33.56
N SER A 384 16.23 0.36 -34.66
CA SER A 384 16.82 -0.86 -35.28
C SER A 384 17.80 -1.64 -34.37
N ASP A 385 18.03 -1.12 -33.18
CA ASP A 385 18.89 -1.64 -32.14
C ASP A 385 18.13 -2.14 -30.92
N ALA A 386 17.00 -2.81 -31.13
CA ALA A 386 16.39 -3.63 -30.08
C ALA A 386 17.45 -4.64 -29.63
N ASP A 387 17.83 -4.56 -28.37
CA ASP A 387 18.89 -5.29 -27.70
C ASP A 387 18.97 -6.76 -28.18
N PRO A 388 20.09 -7.20 -28.79
CA PRO A 388 20.25 -8.57 -29.31
C PRO A 388 20.34 -9.63 -28.18
N ARG A 389 20.19 -9.26 -26.91
CA ARG A 389 20.18 -10.20 -25.79
C ARG A 389 18.81 -10.90 -25.66
N GLY A 390 18.35 -11.44 -26.79
CA GLY A 390 17.59 -12.65 -26.90
C GLY A 390 16.29 -12.76 -26.11
N SER A 391 15.43 -11.80 -26.19
CA SER A 391 14.03 -12.18 -26.35
C SER A 391 13.84 -12.49 -27.84
N GLU A 392 13.91 -13.75 -28.22
CA GLU A 392 13.23 -14.18 -29.45
C GLU A 392 11.85 -13.55 -29.35
N GLY A 393 11.61 -12.55 -30.21
CA GLY A 393 10.49 -11.65 -30.07
C GLY A 393 9.20 -12.46 -29.99
N ALA A 394 8.57 -12.45 -28.85
CA ALA A 394 7.20 -12.90 -28.73
C ALA A 394 6.39 -12.01 -29.69
N VAL A 395 5.99 -12.55 -30.82
CA VAL A 395 5.08 -11.90 -31.77
C VAL A 395 3.75 -11.83 -31.04
N PHE A 396 3.51 -10.73 -30.36
CA PHE A 396 2.21 -10.44 -29.77
C PHE A 396 1.21 -10.29 -30.90
N GLY A 397 0.01 -10.87 -30.72
CA GLY A 397 -1.01 -10.93 -31.75
C GLY A 397 -1.40 -9.56 -32.31
N SER A 398 -2.10 -9.62 -33.44
CA SER A 398 -2.45 -8.48 -34.29
C SER A 398 -3.44 -7.48 -33.67
N ASN A 399 -3.97 -7.76 -32.48
CA ASN A 399 -4.91 -6.89 -31.79
C ASN A 399 -4.55 -6.70 -30.30
N LEU A 400 -5.12 -5.69 -29.68
CA LEU A 400 -4.86 -5.33 -28.29
C LEU A 400 -5.21 -6.47 -27.31
N GLU A 401 -6.31 -7.18 -27.56
CA GLU A 401 -6.77 -8.27 -26.68
C GLU A 401 -5.75 -9.41 -26.64
N GLN A 402 -5.27 -9.86 -27.82
CA GLN A 402 -4.21 -10.88 -27.90
C GLN A 402 -2.90 -10.41 -27.29
N ALA A 403 -2.57 -9.14 -27.47
CA ALA A 403 -1.37 -8.56 -26.86
C ALA A 403 -1.46 -8.55 -25.33
N MET A 404 -2.63 -8.23 -24.78
CA MET A 404 -2.90 -8.28 -23.33
C MET A 404 -2.83 -9.70 -22.80
N ASP A 405 -3.45 -10.68 -23.48
CA ASP A 405 -3.37 -12.09 -23.09
C ASP A 405 -1.94 -12.60 -23.08
N SER A 406 -1.16 -12.23 -24.08
CA SER A 406 0.27 -12.58 -24.18
C SER A 406 1.08 -11.93 -23.05
N LEU A 407 0.78 -10.69 -22.69
CA LEU A 407 1.41 -9.98 -21.59
C LEU A 407 1.12 -10.67 -20.24
N PHE A 408 -0.14 -11.06 -20.02
CA PHE A 408 -0.53 -11.80 -18.82
C PHE A 408 0.17 -13.15 -18.73
N ALA A 409 0.21 -13.92 -19.83
CA ALA A 409 0.93 -15.19 -19.87
C ALA A 409 2.45 -15.03 -19.63
N ALA A 410 3.04 -13.94 -20.13
CA ALA A 410 4.45 -13.64 -19.86
C ALA A 410 4.68 -13.28 -18.39
N ALA A 411 3.77 -12.54 -17.76
CA ALA A 411 3.83 -12.22 -16.34
C ALA A 411 3.70 -13.49 -15.48
N ASP A 412 2.72 -14.35 -15.77
CA ASP A 412 2.53 -15.62 -15.07
C ASP A 412 3.76 -16.55 -15.18
N SER A 413 4.44 -16.54 -16.34
CA SER A 413 5.65 -17.33 -16.55
C SER A 413 6.88 -16.77 -15.83
N ALA A 414 6.87 -15.50 -15.46
CA ALA A 414 7.97 -14.81 -14.78
C ALA A 414 7.92 -15.01 -13.25
N ILE A 415 6.75 -15.33 -12.70
CA ILE A 415 6.53 -15.65 -11.28
C ILE A 415 6.92 -17.09 -10.99
#